data_62a4ddbdf9b75685d9fb4f84a2e788c4
#
_entry.id   62a4ddbdf9b75685d9fb4f84a2e788c4
#
_cell.length_a   1.000
_cell.length_b   1.000
_cell.length_c   1.000
_cell.angle_alpha   90.00
_cell.angle_beta   90.00
_cell.angle_gamma   90.00
#
_symmetry.space_group_name_H-M   'P 1'
#
loop_
_entity.id
_entity.type
_entity.pdbx_description
1 polymer ?
#
loop_
_entity_poly.entity_id
_entity_poly.type
_entity_poly.pdbx_seq_one_letter_code
_entity_poly.pdbx_strand_id
1 'polypeptide(L)'
;YDIKNSFNFEKAQVITEYSTNYGRIDIVIKDNLQNVIILENKIYAIDQFDQLNRYNSYAQNYKKYQILYLTLSGSEAGEQSGQNVVYTCLSYAVHIIQWLEQCVYIAVNHPIVRETINQYINHLKTLTNQDMDIKNQEEILKNIVDNPNYIKSAQQIHQICDACKKEIINRLKPN
;
A
#
# COMPACT_ATOMS: atom_id res chain seq x y z
N TYR A 1 3.61 18.92 -8.51
CA TYR A 1 4.81 19.53 -7.88
C TYR A 1 5.89 18.47 -7.77
N ASP A 2 6.95 18.60 -8.59
CA ASP A 2 8.06 17.63 -8.56
C ASP A 2 9.01 18.00 -7.40
N ILE A 3 8.85 17.35 -6.25
CA ILE A 3 9.73 17.52 -5.09
C ILE A 3 11.12 16.91 -5.35
N LYS A 4 11.24 15.99 -6.30
CA LYS A 4 12.42 15.17 -6.57
C LYS A 4 13.70 16.01 -6.76
N ASN A 5 13.61 17.13 -7.48
CA ASN A 5 14.76 17.98 -7.78
C ASN A 5 15.14 18.92 -6.62
N SER A 6 14.35 19.01 -5.58
CA SER A 6 14.56 19.92 -4.45
C SER A 6 14.77 19.20 -3.12
N PHE A 7 14.59 17.88 -3.08
CA PHE A 7 14.71 17.09 -1.87
C PHE A 7 16.13 16.56 -1.69
N ASN A 8 16.71 16.79 -0.51
CA ASN A 8 18.05 16.30 -0.18
C ASN A 8 17.94 14.90 0.46
N PHE A 9 17.99 13.86 -0.38
CA PHE A 9 17.90 12.47 0.07
C PHE A 9 19.05 12.03 0.97
N GLU A 10 20.25 12.58 0.83
CA GLU A 10 21.42 12.24 1.66
C GLU A 10 21.27 12.70 3.11
N LYS A 11 20.49 13.75 3.33
CA LYS A 11 20.21 14.32 4.66
C LYS A 11 18.78 14.05 5.11
N ALA A 12 18.13 13.08 4.48
CA ALA A 12 16.77 12.73 4.81
C ALA A 12 16.68 11.93 6.11
N GLN A 13 15.67 12.23 6.91
CA GLN A 13 15.28 11.46 8.09
C GLN A 13 13.93 10.81 7.83
N VAL A 14 13.84 9.50 8.06
CA VAL A 14 12.60 8.73 7.96
C VAL A 14 12.07 8.50 9.37
N ILE A 15 10.81 8.86 9.61
CA ILE A 15 10.14 8.70 10.90
C ILE A 15 8.84 7.94 10.64
N THR A 16 8.66 6.83 11.32
CA THR A 16 7.43 6.04 11.27
C THR A 16 6.50 6.42 12.43
N GLU A 17 5.19 6.21 12.26
CA GLU A 17 4.17 6.46 13.29
C GLU A 17 4.29 7.86 13.91
N TYR A 18 4.51 8.86 13.06
CA TYR A 18 4.81 10.22 13.49
C TYR A 18 3.57 10.93 14.03
N SER A 19 3.57 11.21 15.32
CA SER A 19 2.47 11.92 16.00
C SER A 19 2.58 13.43 15.79
N THR A 20 1.48 14.06 15.37
CA THR A 20 1.35 15.51 15.16
C THR A 20 0.04 16.01 15.78
N ASN A 21 -0.12 17.32 15.87
CA ASN A 21 -1.41 17.93 16.22
C ASN A 21 -2.52 17.67 15.19
N TYR A 22 -2.14 17.19 14.01
CA TYR A 22 -3.05 16.85 12.90
C TYR A 22 -3.39 15.36 12.83
N GLY A 23 -2.87 14.56 13.76
CA GLY A 23 -3.00 13.11 13.81
C GLY A 23 -1.67 12.38 13.63
N ARG A 24 -1.73 11.06 13.66
CA ARG A 24 -0.57 10.19 13.46
C ARG A 24 -0.42 9.87 11.97
N ILE A 25 0.77 10.08 11.45
CA ILE A 25 1.15 9.84 10.05
C ILE A 25 2.01 8.58 10.01
N ASP A 26 1.73 7.65 9.11
CA ASP A 26 2.42 6.35 9.06
C ASP A 26 3.92 6.53 8.78
N ILE A 27 4.30 7.29 7.74
CA ILE A 27 5.69 7.57 7.43
C ILE A 27 5.85 9.03 7.02
N VAL A 28 6.82 9.69 7.64
CA VAL A 28 7.24 11.05 7.30
C VAL A 28 8.72 11.04 6.95
N ILE A 29 9.08 11.60 5.80
CA ILE A 29 10.46 11.75 5.36
C ILE A 29 10.75 13.26 5.26
N LYS A 30 11.71 13.74 6.03
CA LYS A 30 12.10 15.14 6.09
C LYS A 30 13.55 15.33 5.68
N ASP A 31 13.84 16.38 4.95
CA ASP A 31 15.21 16.78 4.68
C ASP A 31 15.64 18.01 5.51
N ASN A 32 16.90 18.40 5.37
CA ASN A 32 17.46 19.57 6.03
C ASN A 32 17.11 20.91 5.34
N LEU A 33 16.39 20.88 4.20
CA LEU A 33 15.98 22.05 3.43
C LEU A 33 14.52 22.46 3.70
N GLN A 34 13.90 21.85 4.71
CA GLN A 34 12.49 22.03 5.06
C GLN A 34 11.52 21.52 3.98
N ASN A 35 11.85 20.40 3.37
CA ASN A 35 10.93 19.65 2.52
C ASN A 35 10.42 18.40 3.25
N VAL A 36 9.22 17.93 2.91
CA VAL A 36 8.62 16.75 3.53
C VAL A 36 7.91 15.89 2.49
N ILE A 37 8.08 14.59 2.65
CA ILE A 37 7.26 13.57 1.97
C ILE A 37 6.46 12.85 3.06
N ILE A 38 5.16 12.77 2.87
CA ILE A 38 4.22 12.07 3.74
C ILE A 38 3.74 10.84 3.00
N LEU A 39 3.77 9.68 3.65
CA LEU A 39 3.21 8.46 3.09
C LEU A 39 2.19 7.87 4.06
N GLU A 40 0.98 7.71 3.56
CA GLU A 40 -0.11 6.97 4.20
C GLU A 40 -0.20 5.58 3.59
N ASN A 41 -0.23 4.55 4.42
CA ASN A 41 -0.23 3.15 4.01
C ASN A 41 -1.58 2.48 4.33
N LYS A 42 -2.30 2.08 3.30
CA LYS A 42 -3.62 1.44 3.39
C LYS A 42 -3.62 0.07 2.72
N ILE A 43 -3.45 -0.99 3.50
CA ILE A 43 -3.58 -2.37 2.97
C ILE A 43 -5.02 -2.85 3.09
N TYR A 44 -5.58 -2.85 4.31
CA TYR A 44 -6.95 -3.29 4.60
C TYR A 44 -7.73 -2.29 5.46
N ALA A 45 -7.09 -1.19 5.88
CA ALA A 45 -7.72 -0.19 6.72
C ALA A 45 -8.67 0.69 5.90
N ILE A 46 -9.80 1.06 6.51
CA ILE A 46 -10.74 2.02 5.94
C ILE A 46 -10.17 3.44 6.14
N ASP A 47 -10.42 4.32 5.18
CA ASP A 47 -10.07 5.73 5.29
C ASP A 47 -10.77 6.39 6.47
N GLN A 48 -10.00 7.17 7.21
CA GLN A 48 -10.54 8.02 8.26
C GLN A 48 -11.09 9.30 7.63
N PHE A 49 -12.14 9.82 8.27
CA PHE A 49 -12.70 11.12 7.89
C PHE A 49 -11.61 12.21 7.94
N ASP A 50 -11.53 13.01 6.90
CA ASP A 50 -10.66 14.18 6.79
C ASP A 50 -9.15 13.91 6.93
N GLN A 51 -8.71 12.66 6.75
CA GLN A 51 -7.33 12.24 7.04
C GLN A 51 -6.32 12.95 6.13
N LEU A 52 -6.52 12.92 4.82
CA LEU A 52 -5.60 13.55 3.87
C LEU A 52 -5.63 15.09 3.98
N ASN A 53 -6.76 15.70 4.33
CA ASN A 53 -6.82 17.14 4.58
C ASN A 53 -5.99 17.53 5.81
N ARG A 54 -6.03 16.74 6.89
CA ARG A 54 -5.18 16.95 8.06
C ARG A 54 -3.71 16.82 7.72
N TYR A 55 -3.33 15.85 6.92
CA TYR A 55 -1.94 15.66 6.47
C TYR A 55 -1.49 16.79 5.53
N ASN A 56 -2.37 17.26 4.67
CA ASN A 56 -2.09 18.43 3.84
C ASN A 56 -1.86 19.68 4.69
N SER A 57 -2.67 19.90 5.71
CA SER A 57 -2.49 21.02 6.65
C SER A 57 -1.15 20.93 7.39
N TYR A 58 -0.72 19.74 7.79
CA TYR A 58 0.62 19.52 8.34
C TYR A 58 1.71 19.82 7.31
N ALA A 59 1.57 19.32 6.08
CA ALA A 59 2.55 19.46 5.01
C ALA A 59 2.79 20.91 4.59
N GLN A 60 1.76 21.76 4.66
CA GLN A 60 1.84 23.20 4.35
C GLN A 60 2.81 24.00 5.25
N ASN A 61 3.26 23.43 6.36
CA ASN A 61 4.31 24.04 7.20
C ASN A 61 5.73 23.89 6.59
N TYR A 62 5.85 23.17 5.48
CA TYR A 62 7.13 22.91 4.80
C TYR A 62 7.22 23.72 3.49
N LYS A 63 8.45 23.97 3.03
CA LYS A 63 8.69 24.71 1.78
C LYS A 63 8.16 24.00 0.55
N LYS A 64 8.40 22.69 0.50
CA LYS A 64 7.83 21.79 -0.51
C LYS A 64 7.40 20.49 0.15
N TYR A 65 6.34 19.93 -0.36
CA TYR A 65 5.83 18.68 0.17
C TYR A 65 5.23 17.80 -0.93
N GLN A 66 5.15 16.52 -0.64
CA GLN A 66 4.42 15.53 -1.43
C GLN A 66 3.69 14.59 -0.49
N ILE A 67 2.44 14.28 -0.82
CA ILE A 67 1.64 13.28 -0.12
C ILE A 67 1.55 12.06 -1.03
N LEU A 68 1.92 10.91 -0.50
CA LEU A 68 1.87 9.61 -1.15
C LEU A 68 0.80 8.76 -0.45
N TYR A 69 -0.07 8.15 -1.23
CA TYR A 69 -1.11 7.27 -0.75
C TYR A 69 -0.85 5.86 -1.30
N LEU A 70 -0.43 4.95 -0.44
CA LEU A 70 0.02 3.60 -0.81
C LEU A 70 -1.05 2.58 -0.46
N THR A 71 -1.54 1.87 -1.48
CA THR A 71 -2.51 0.77 -1.34
C THR A 71 -2.01 -0.48 -2.06
N LEU A 72 -2.68 -1.62 -1.88
CA LEU A 72 -2.31 -2.84 -2.61
C LEU A 72 -2.36 -2.65 -4.13
N SER A 73 -3.41 -2.04 -4.65
CA SER A 73 -3.68 -1.87 -6.08
C SER A 73 -3.30 -0.49 -6.65
N GLY A 74 -3.05 0.51 -5.81
CA GLY A 74 -2.89 1.91 -6.23
C GLY A 74 -4.23 2.64 -6.34
N SER A 75 -5.28 2.17 -5.66
CA SER A 75 -6.58 2.84 -5.61
C SER A 75 -6.50 4.20 -4.94
N GLU A 76 -7.39 5.09 -5.34
CA GLU A 76 -7.56 6.40 -4.72
C GLU A 76 -8.15 6.30 -3.31
N ALA A 77 -7.90 7.32 -2.51
CA ALA A 77 -8.53 7.49 -1.20
C ALA A 77 -10.03 7.76 -1.35
N GLY A 78 -10.81 7.32 -0.38
CA GLY A 78 -12.24 7.63 -0.33
C GLY A 78 -12.48 9.14 -0.21
N GLU A 79 -13.57 9.63 -0.81
CA GLU A 79 -13.94 11.07 -0.83
C GLU A 79 -13.93 11.70 0.56
N GLN A 80 -14.31 10.94 1.58
CA GLN A 80 -14.33 11.39 2.98
C GLN A 80 -12.94 11.67 3.57
N SER A 81 -11.87 11.17 2.95
CA SER A 81 -10.49 11.31 3.46
C SER A 81 -9.85 12.65 3.08
N GLY A 82 -10.19 13.21 1.92
CA GLY A 82 -9.59 14.47 1.49
C GLY A 82 -10.06 14.96 0.12
N GLN A 83 -11.19 15.64 0.09
CA GLN A 83 -11.61 16.36 -1.12
C GLN A 83 -10.64 17.51 -1.41
N ASN A 84 -10.19 17.63 -2.67
CA ASN A 84 -9.29 18.68 -3.15
C ASN A 84 -7.85 18.64 -2.64
N VAL A 85 -7.41 17.56 -2.00
CA VAL A 85 -6.00 17.34 -1.67
C VAL A 85 -5.27 16.75 -2.87
N VAL A 86 -4.12 17.33 -3.23
CA VAL A 86 -3.25 16.77 -4.25
C VAL A 86 -2.34 15.72 -3.61
N TYR A 87 -2.46 14.48 -4.03
CA TYR A 87 -1.62 13.37 -3.60
C TYR A 87 -1.30 12.44 -4.79
N THR A 88 -0.34 11.56 -4.60
CA THR A 88 0.06 10.57 -5.61
C THR A 88 -0.26 9.17 -5.10
N CYS A 89 -1.04 8.41 -5.88
CA CYS A 89 -1.29 7.01 -5.58
C CYS A 89 -0.07 6.15 -5.90
N LEU A 90 0.30 5.30 -4.97
CA LEU A 90 1.28 4.24 -5.14
C LEU A 90 0.61 2.88 -4.92
N SER A 91 1.17 1.84 -5.52
CA SER A 91 0.71 0.47 -5.31
C SER A 91 1.82 -0.45 -4.88
N TYR A 92 1.48 -1.41 -4.01
CA TYR A 92 2.36 -2.55 -3.75
C TYR A 92 2.53 -3.41 -5.01
N ALA A 93 1.44 -3.61 -5.77
CA ALA A 93 1.40 -4.44 -6.97
C ALA A 93 2.41 -4.02 -8.06
N VAL A 94 2.70 -2.72 -8.19
CA VAL A 94 3.59 -2.20 -9.22
C VAL A 94 4.81 -1.53 -8.60
N HIS A 95 4.59 -0.43 -7.89
CA HIS A 95 5.68 0.46 -7.48
C HIS A 95 6.61 -0.19 -6.43
N ILE A 96 6.04 -0.84 -5.41
CA ILE A 96 6.86 -1.46 -4.36
C ILE A 96 7.55 -2.72 -4.88
N ILE A 97 6.86 -3.56 -5.66
CA ILE A 97 7.47 -4.76 -6.26
C ILE A 97 8.63 -4.35 -7.18
N GLN A 98 8.42 -3.39 -8.10
CA GLN A 98 9.48 -2.92 -8.99
C GLN A 98 10.69 -2.34 -8.24
N TRP A 99 10.45 -1.58 -7.18
CA TRP A 99 11.52 -1.07 -6.34
C TRP A 99 12.29 -2.19 -5.64
N LEU A 100 11.60 -3.18 -5.08
CA LEU A 100 12.23 -4.34 -4.43
C LEU A 100 13.01 -5.19 -5.43
N GLU A 101 12.52 -5.38 -6.64
CA GLU A 101 13.24 -6.08 -7.71
C GLU A 101 14.58 -5.37 -8.04
N GLN A 102 14.61 -4.04 -8.06
CA GLN A 102 15.87 -3.29 -8.18
C GLN A 102 16.79 -3.51 -6.97
N CYS A 103 16.24 -3.57 -5.75
CA CYS A 103 17.01 -3.87 -4.54
C CYS A 103 17.65 -5.27 -4.59
N VAL A 104 17.02 -6.27 -5.22
CA VAL A 104 17.59 -7.60 -5.42
C VAL A 104 18.89 -7.53 -6.22
N TYR A 105 18.96 -6.71 -7.28
CA TYR A 105 20.20 -6.52 -8.06
C TYR A 105 21.31 -5.90 -7.24
N ILE A 106 20.99 -4.92 -6.38
CA ILE A 106 21.98 -4.28 -5.50
C ILE A 106 22.47 -5.27 -4.44
N ALA A 107 21.59 -6.14 -3.94
CA ALA A 107 21.89 -7.13 -2.92
C ALA A 107 22.58 -8.40 -3.46
N VAL A 108 23.10 -8.40 -4.68
CA VAL A 108 23.69 -9.58 -5.34
C VAL A 108 24.77 -10.27 -4.50
N ASN A 109 25.61 -9.49 -3.82
CA ASN A 109 26.69 -9.99 -2.96
C ASN A 109 26.26 -10.24 -1.50
N HIS A 110 24.97 -10.08 -1.19
CA HIS A 110 24.40 -10.26 0.15
C HIS A 110 23.28 -11.32 0.10
N PRO A 111 23.60 -12.62 0.02
CA PRO A 111 22.62 -13.66 -0.30
C PRO A 111 21.45 -13.72 0.70
N ILE A 112 21.68 -13.52 1.99
CA ILE A 112 20.61 -13.52 3.00
C ILE A 112 19.64 -12.36 2.76
N VAL A 113 20.16 -11.16 2.53
CA VAL A 113 19.35 -9.96 2.26
C VAL A 113 18.55 -10.15 0.98
N ARG A 114 19.21 -10.60 -0.09
CA ARG A 114 18.58 -10.87 -1.39
C ARG A 114 17.43 -11.88 -1.26
N GLU A 115 17.64 -12.97 -0.54
CA GLU A 115 16.62 -14.00 -0.34
C GLU A 115 15.43 -13.46 0.48
N THR A 116 15.70 -12.67 1.52
CA THR A 116 14.63 -12.01 2.28
C THR A 116 13.79 -11.09 1.41
N ILE A 117 14.43 -10.31 0.52
CA ILE A 117 13.72 -9.44 -0.43
C ILE A 117 12.86 -10.29 -1.38
N ASN A 118 13.40 -11.38 -1.93
CA ASN A 118 12.66 -12.27 -2.83
C ASN A 118 11.42 -12.89 -2.13
N GLN A 119 11.57 -13.34 -0.89
CA GLN A 119 10.43 -13.85 -0.11
C GLN A 119 9.37 -12.77 0.11
N TYR A 120 9.77 -11.52 0.37
CA TYR A 120 8.83 -10.43 0.51
C TYR A 120 8.13 -10.08 -0.81
N ILE A 121 8.84 -10.07 -1.94
CA ILE A 121 8.24 -9.91 -3.28
C ILE A 121 7.19 -11.00 -3.53
N ASN A 122 7.50 -12.26 -3.26
CA ASN A 122 6.56 -13.36 -3.43
C ASN A 122 5.31 -13.18 -2.55
N HIS A 123 5.50 -12.76 -1.30
CA HIS A 123 4.37 -12.45 -0.43
C HIS A 123 3.51 -11.30 -0.97
N LEU A 124 4.11 -10.23 -1.49
CA LEU A 124 3.37 -9.13 -2.12
C LEU A 124 2.63 -9.59 -3.38
N LYS A 125 3.23 -10.45 -4.20
CA LYS A 125 2.56 -11.03 -5.39
C LYS A 125 1.33 -11.81 -4.97
N THR A 126 1.41 -12.62 -3.92
CA THR A 126 0.25 -13.33 -3.36
C THR A 126 -0.83 -12.35 -2.87
N LEU A 127 -0.45 -11.32 -2.10
CA LEU A 127 -1.40 -10.32 -1.60
C LEU A 127 -2.09 -9.52 -2.71
N THR A 128 -1.42 -9.35 -3.85
CA THR A 128 -1.93 -8.58 -5.00
C THR A 128 -2.48 -9.48 -6.12
N ASN A 129 -2.63 -10.79 -5.85
CA ASN A 129 -3.11 -11.80 -6.80
C ASN A 129 -2.28 -11.88 -8.10
N GLN A 130 -0.96 -11.66 -8.03
CA GLN A 130 -0.04 -11.72 -9.16
C GLN A 130 0.71 -13.07 -9.27
N ASP A 131 0.52 -13.97 -8.32
CA ASP A 131 1.14 -15.29 -8.25
C ASP A 131 0.39 -16.37 -9.05
N MET A 132 -0.83 -16.06 -9.48
CA MET A 132 -1.58 -16.95 -10.37
C MET A 132 -1.12 -16.76 -11.82
N ASP A 133 -0.57 -17.81 -12.41
CA ASP A 133 -0.29 -17.86 -13.84
C ASP A 133 -1.57 -17.51 -14.62
N ILE A 134 -1.47 -16.57 -15.57
CA ILE A 134 -2.61 -16.10 -16.38
C ILE A 134 -3.31 -17.28 -17.06
N LYS A 135 -2.57 -18.30 -17.52
CA LYS A 135 -3.14 -19.52 -18.07
C LYS A 135 -4.00 -20.28 -17.06
N ASN A 136 -3.57 -20.40 -15.83
CA ASN A 136 -4.36 -21.05 -14.78
C ASN A 136 -5.59 -20.24 -14.43
N GLN A 137 -5.52 -18.90 -14.44
CA GLN A 137 -6.70 -18.05 -14.25
C GLN A 137 -7.72 -18.23 -15.35
N GLU A 138 -7.29 -18.22 -16.63
CA GLU A 138 -8.16 -18.42 -17.78
C GLU A 138 -8.80 -19.82 -17.78
N GLU A 139 -8.04 -20.86 -17.44
CA GLU A 139 -8.53 -22.23 -17.34
C GLU A 139 -9.54 -22.38 -16.18
N ILE A 140 -9.26 -21.84 -15.01
CA ILE A 140 -10.19 -21.83 -13.87
C ILE A 140 -11.45 -21.06 -14.22
N LEU A 141 -11.33 -19.88 -14.84
CA LEU A 141 -12.45 -19.04 -15.22
C LEU A 141 -13.33 -19.76 -16.25
N LYS A 142 -12.74 -20.40 -17.24
CA LYS A 142 -13.44 -21.22 -18.22
C LYS A 142 -14.19 -22.37 -17.56
N ASN A 143 -13.53 -23.12 -16.68
CA ASN A 143 -14.16 -24.23 -15.95
C ASN A 143 -15.32 -23.78 -15.06
N ILE A 144 -15.21 -22.58 -14.44
CA ILE A 144 -16.29 -22.01 -13.62
C ILE A 144 -17.47 -21.58 -14.50
N VAL A 145 -17.19 -20.90 -15.63
CA VAL A 145 -18.24 -20.38 -16.54
C VAL A 145 -18.98 -21.52 -17.25
N ASP A 146 -18.25 -22.55 -17.67
CA ASP A 146 -18.82 -23.69 -18.39
C ASP A 146 -19.66 -24.63 -17.48
N ASN A 147 -19.58 -24.46 -16.15
CA ASN A 147 -20.30 -25.29 -15.20
C ASN A 147 -21.07 -24.48 -14.14
N PRO A 148 -22.41 -24.34 -14.27
CA PRO A 148 -23.23 -23.56 -13.33
C PRO A 148 -23.10 -23.98 -11.85
N ASN A 149 -22.77 -25.25 -11.58
CA ASN A 149 -22.56 -25.73 -10.21
C ASN A 149 -21.27 -25.15 -9.60
N TYR A 150 -20.25 -24.88 -10.41
CA TYR A 150 -19.02 -24.28 -9.93
C TYR A 150 -19.20 -22.78 -9.60
N ILE A 151 -20.04 -22.08 -10.35
CA ILE A 151 -20.42 -20.69 -10.03
C ILE A 151 -21.05 -20.63 -8.65
N LYS A 152 -22.02 -21.54 -8.38
CA LYS A 152 -22.69 -21.60 -7.08
C LYS A 152 -21.72 -21.95 -5.94
N SER A 153 -20.82 -22.90 -6.18
CA SER A 153 -19.79 -23.29 -5.20
C SER A 153 -18.81 -22.16 -4.95
N ALA A 154 -18.35 -21.44 -5.98
CA ALA A 154 -17.46 -20.28 -5.84
C ALA A 154 -18.12 -19.15 -5.02
N GLN A 155 -19.41 -18.88 -5.26
CA GLN A 155 -20.17 -17.91 -4.46
C GLN A 155 -20.27 -18.32 -2.99
N GLN A 156 -20.53 -19.61 -2.72
CA GLN A 156 -20.58 -20.12 -1.35
C GLN A 156 -19.23 -20.03 -0.65
N ILE A 157 -18.13 -20.37 -1.32
CA ILE A 157 -16.76 -20.23 -0.80
C ILE A 157 -16.47 -18.76 -0.50
N HIS A 158 -16.80 -17.83 -1.39
CA HIS A 158 -16.63 -16.41 -1.16
C HIS A 158 -17.37 -15.92 0.09
N GLN A 159 -18.64 -16.32 0.27
CA GLN A 159 -19.42 -15.98 1.45
C GLN A 159 -18.81 -16.53 2.74
N ILE A 160 -18.31 -17.78 2.71
CA ILE A 160 -17.64 -18.41 3.85
C ILE A 160 -16.35 -17.65 4.18
N CYS A 161 -15.53 -17.30 3.18
CA CYS A 161 -14.30 -16.55 3.39
C CYS A 161 -14.57 -15.17 4.01
N ASP A 162 -15.61 -14.48 3.58
CA ASP A 162 -15.99 -13.18 4.15
C ASP A 162 -16.53 -13.31 5.58
N ALA A 163 -17.27 -14.36 5.88
CA ALA A 163 -17.71 -14.66 7.26
C ALA A 163 -16.51 -14.97 8.17
N CYS A 164 -15.55 -15.76 7.70
CA CYS A 164 -14.31 -16.06 8.42
C CYS A 164 -13.48 -14.81 8.69
N LYS A 165 -13.32 -13.92 7.68
CA LYS A 165 -12.62 -12.63 7.86
C LYS A 165 -13.27 -11.77 8.94
N LYS A 166 -14.62 -11.65 8.91
CA LYS A 166 -15.36 -10.90 9.92
C LYS A 166 -15.18 -11.47 11.33
N GLU A 167 -15.24 -12.80 11.46
CA GLU A 167 -15.03 -13.48 12.74
C GLU A 167 -13.62 -13.28 13.28
N ILE A 168 -12.58 -13.38 12.44
CA ILE A 168 -11.19 -13.12 12.83
C ILE A 168 -11.04 -11.67 13.31
N ILE A 169 -11.58 -10.70 12.56
CA ILE A 169 -11.54 -9.28 12.94
C ILE A 169 -12.22 -9.05 14.29
N ASN A 170 -13.37 -9.71 14.54
CA ASN A 170 -14.09 -9.58 15.80
C ASN A 170 -13.31 -10.15 17.00
N ARG A 171 -12.59 -11.25 16.81
CA ARG A 171 -11.74 -11.86 17.86
C ARG A 171 -10.47 -11.04 18.16
N LEU A 172 -10.03 -10.22 17.20
CA LEU A 172 -8.85 -9.35 17.36
C LEU A 172 -9.17 -7.97 17.93
N LYS A 173 -10.45 -7.62 18.10
CA LYS A 173 -10.83 -6.37 18.78
C LYS A 173 -10.49 -6.50 20.26
N PRO A 174 -9.73 -5.57 20.85
CA PRO A 174 -9.52 -5.52 22.29
C PRO A 174 -10.85 -5.27 23.01
N ASN A 175 -11.06 -5.98 24.09
CA ASN A 175 -12.18 -5.72 25.03
C ASN A 175 -12.05 -4.34 25.64
#